data_faf8c6fcbdbfd70698f4f15075eb8eec
#
_entry.id   faf8c6fcbdbfd70698f4f15075eb8eec
#
_cell.length_a   1.000
_cell.length_b   1.000
_cell.length_c   1.000
_cell.angle_alpha   90.00
_cell.angle_beta   90.00
_cell.angle_gamma   90.00
#
_symmetry.space_group_name_H-M   'P 1'
#
loop_
_entity.id
_entity.type
_entity.pdbx_description
1 polymer ?
#
loop_
_entity_poly.entity_id
_entity_poly.type
_entity_poly.pdbx_seq_one_letter_code
_entity_poly.pdbx_strand_id
1 'polypeptide(L)'
;MNKNGAIIIVEDDKVDQEIFGEVFKDLNYKNEIVFLNDGQEALAYLIENSAEPFIVFSDINMPKLNGRELRKKIIENENIRLRTIPYLFFTTSAAQEDVIDAYSKSIQGFFVKPSKFEDFKRLVKNIIEYWQDCVSPNYVK
;
A
#
# COMPACT_ATOMS: atom_id res chain seq x y z
N MET A 1 7.68 -6.87 7.52
CA MET A 1 8.09 -6.16 6.28
C MET A 1 9.30 -6.86 5.67
N ASN A 2 9.21 -7.21 4.41
CA ASN A 2 10.32 -7.80 3.64
C ASN A 2 10.71 -6.81 2.54
N LYS A 3 11.86 -6.18 2.66
CA LYS A 3 12.32 -5.15 1.70
C LYS A 3 12.49 -5.67 0.27
N ASN A 4 12.64 -6.98 0.11
CA ASN A 4 12.71 -7.63 -1.20
C ASN A 4 11.37 -8.22 -1.64
N GLY A 5 10.34 -8.06 -0.81
CA GLY A 5 9.00 -8.56 -1.08
C GLY A 5 8.25 -7.72 -2.09
N ALA A 6 7.05 -8.17 -2.43
CA ALA A 6 6.19 -7.48 -3.39
C ALA A 6 5.75 -6.11 -2.88
N ILE A 7 5.62 -5.17 -3.81
CA ILE A 7 4.96 -3.90 -3.59
C ILE A 7 3.51 -4.09 -4.05
N ILE A 8 2.58 -3.93 -3.13
CA ILE A 8 1.16 -4.19 -3.37
C ILE A 8 0.45 -2.88 -3.68
N ILE A 9 -0.26 -2.84 -4.80
CA ILE A 9 -1.07 -1.69 -5.22
C ILE A 9 -2.53 -2.13 -5.22
N VAL A 10 -3.32 -1.63 -4.28
CA VAL A 10 -4.76 -1.90 -4.20
C VAL A 10 -5.50 -0.72 -4.82
N GLU A 11 -5.96 -0.89 -6.05
CA GLU A 11 -6.52 0.18 -6.85
C GLU A 11 -7.48 -0.39 -7.88
N ASP A 12 -8.73 0.09 -7.90
CA ASP A 12 -9.75 -0.37 -8.85
C ASP A 12 -9.76 0.40 -10.17
N ASP A 13 -9.23 1.63 -10.19
CA ASP A 13 -9.18 2.48 -11.38
C ASP A 13 -8.05 2.04 -12.30
N LYS A 14 -8.40 1.65 -13.53
CA LYS A 14 -7.42 1.15 -14.51
C LYS A 14 -6.42 2.21 -14.95
N VAL A 15 -6.84 3.47 -15.04
CA VAL A 15 -5.95 4.58 -15.38
C VAL A 15 -4.91 4.78 -14.29
N ASP A 16 -5.31 4.75 -13.03
CA ASP A 16 -4.39 4.87 -11.91
C ASP A 16 -3.46 3.66 -11.81
N GLN A 17 -3.94 2.45 -12.11
CA GLN A 17 -3.06 1.28 -12.20
C GLN A 17 -1.99 1.46 -13.28
N GLU A 18 -2.36 1.99 -14.44
CA GLU A 18 -1.41 2.27 -15.53
C GLU A 18 -0.36 3.30 -15.11
N ILE A 19 -0.78 4.35 -14.39
CA ILE A 19 0.15 5.37 -13.88
C ILE A 19 1.16 4.75 -12.92
N PHE A 20 0.69 3.95 -11.95
CA PHE A 20 1.59 3.22 -11.06
C PHE A 20 2.55 2.31 -11.85
N GLY A 21 2.03 1.60 -12.85
CA GLY A 21 2.84 0.73 -13.69
C GLY A 21 3.98 1.46 -14.39
N GLU A 22 3.69 2.62 -14.98
CA GLU A 22 4.70 3.45 -15.63
C GLU A 22 5.71 4.02 -14.63
N VAL A 23 5.24 4.44 -13.46
CA VAL A 23 6.12 4.94 -12.38
C VAL A 23 7.10 3.85 -11.95
N PHE A 24 6.63 2.66 -11.67
CA PHE A 24 7.51 1.57 -11.22
C PHE A 24 8.43 1.06 -12.33
N LYS A 25 7.99 1.12 -13.58
CA LYS A 25 8.85 0.83 -14.73
C LYS A 25 10.04 1.80 -14.78
N ASP A 26 9.76 3.09 -14.61
CA ASP A 26 10.80 4.12 -14.62
C ASP A 26 11.75 4.00 -13.43
N LEU A 27 11.21 3.69 -12.24
CA LEU A 27 12.03 3.54 -11.03
C LEU A 27 12.85 2.25 -11.01
N ASN A 28 12.39 1.24 -11.73
CA ASN A 28 13.13 0.00 -11.99
C ASN A 28 13.59 -0.74 -10.71
N TYR A 29 12.74 -0.80 -9.69
CA TYR A 29 13.01 -1.62 -8.51
C TYR A 29 12.93 -3.11 -8.85
N LYS A 30 13.68 -3.93 -8.11
CA LYS A 30 13.67 -5.39 -8.30
C LYS A 30 12.42 -6.06 -7.71
N ASN A 31 11.68 -5.35 -6.87
CA ASN A 31 10.47 -5.87 -6.24
C ASN A 31 9.41 -6.21 -7.28
N GLU A 32 8.72 -7.32 -7.08
CA GLU A 32 7.51 -7.61 -7.84
C GLU A 32 6.45 -6.57 -7.53
N ILE A 33 5.73 -6.09 -8.54
CA ILE A 33 4.62 -5.16 -8.37
C ILE A 33 3.33 -5.95 -8.58
N VAL A 34 2.50 -6.00 -7.56
CA VAL A 34 1.23 -6.76 -7.57
C VAL A 34 0.07 -5.80 -7.53
N PHE A 35 -0.77 -5.83 -8.56
CA PHE A 35 -1.98 -5.03 -8.64
C PHE A 35 -3.18 -5.85 -8.20
N LEU A 36 -3.94 -5.33 -7.25
CA LEU A 36 -5.17 -5.94 -6.75
C LEU A 36 -6.31 -4.93 -6.95
N ASN A 37 -7.46 -5.40 -7.40
CA ASN A 37 -8.51 -4.53 -7.92
C ASN A 37 -9.49 -4.03 -6.86
N ASP A 38 -9.52 -4.66 -5.70
CA ASP A 38 -10.38 -4.25 -4.58
C ASP A 38 -9.83 -4.76 -3.26
N GLY A 39 -10.44 -4.31 -2.17
CA GLY A 39 -10.00 -4.67 -0.83
C GLY A 39 -10.20 -6.14 -0.48
N GLN A 40 -11.22 -6.79 -1.05
CA GLN A 40 -11.48 -8.21 -0.79
C GLN A 40 -10.40 -9.08 -1.44
N GLU A 41 -10.02 -8.77 -2.68
CA GLU A 41 -8.93 -9.43 -3.39
C GLU A 41 -7.60 -9.23 -2.65
N ALA A 42 -7.37 -8.01 -2.15
CA ALA A 42 -6.16 -7.69 -1.37
C ALA A 42 -6.10 -8.46 -0.06
N LEU A 43 -7.21 -8.54 0.66
CA LEU A 43 -7.25 -9.29 1.92
C LEU A 43 -6.96 -10.77 1.70
N ALA A 44 -7.57 -11.38 0.68
CA ALA A 44 -7.32 -12.76 0.33
C ALA A 44 -5.84 -12.99 -0.01
N TYR A 45 -5.26 -12.11 -0.82
CA TYR A 45 -3.85 -12.20 -1.19
C TYR A 45 -2.93 -12.13 0.04
N LEU A 46 -3.18 -11.19 0.93
CA LEU A 46 -2.34 -10.99 2.12
C LEU A 46 -2.44 -12.17 3.10
N ILE A 47 -3.63 -12.76 3.25
CA ILE A 47 -3.83 -13.91 4.15
C ILE A 47 -3.24 -15.18 3.56
N GLU A 48 -3.45 -15.44 2.27
CA GLU A 48 -3.07 -16.69 1.61
C GLU A 48 -1.60 -16.74 1.21
N ASN A 49 -0.97 -15.57 1.00
CA ASN A 49 0.41 -15.51 0.54
C ASN A 49 1.37 -15.65 1.73
N SER A 50 2.21 -16.68 1.69
CA SER A 50 3.22 -16.92 2.73
C SER A 50 4.41 -15.97 2.63
N ALA A 51 4.63 -15.35 1.46
CA ALA A 51 5.71 -14.39 1.25
C ALA A 51 5.27 -13.03 1.80
N GLU A 52 6.06 -12.47 2.71
CA GLU A 52 5.76 -11.18 3.33
C GLU A 52 5.97 -10.04 2.33
N PRO A 53 4.95 -9.20 2.07
CA PRO A 53 5.11 -8.04 1.22
C PRO A 53 6.05 -6.98 1.81
N PHE A 54 6.54 -6.09 0.95
CA PHE A 54 7.31 -4.96 1.40
C PHE A 54 6.40 -3.82 1.88
N ILE A 55 5.44 -3.41 1.07
CA ILE A 55 4.62 -2.21 1.33
C ILE A 55 3.28 -2.33 0.60
N VAL A 56 2.24 -1.72 1.15
CA VAL A 56 0.92 -1.64 0.53
C VAL A 56 0.56 -0.19 0.27
N PHE A 57 0.29 0.13 -0.99
CA PHE A 57 -0.38 1.36 -1.40
C PHE A 57 -1.85 1.03 -1.64
N SER A 58 -2.75 1.71 -0.96
CA SER A 58 -4.18 1.43 -1.06
C SER A 58 -4.98 2.68 -1.33
N ASP A 59 -5.88 2.62 -2.29
CA ASP A 59 -6.95 3.63 -2.39
C ASP A 59 -7.96 3.41 -1.27
N ILE A 60 -8.75 4.43 -0.97
CA ILE A 60 -9.80 4.36 0.04
C ILE A 60 -11.11 3.87 -0.61
N ASN A 61 -11.52 4.51 -1.69
CA ASN A 61 -12.82 4.26 -2.32
C ASN A 61 -12.71 3.17 -3.37
N MET A 62 -13.08 1.96 -3.00
CA MET A 62 -13.05 0.79 -3.85
C MET A 62 -14.33 -0.04 -3.66
N PRO A 63 -14.78 -0.78 -4.69
CA PRO A 63 -15.93 -1.67 -4.55
C PRO A 63 -15.64 -2.84 -3.60
N LYS A 64 -16.68 -3.51 -3.16
CA LYS A 64 -16.67 -4.67 -2.28
C LYS A 64 -16.15 -4.31 -0.90
N LEU A 65 -14.84 -4.32 -0.69
CA LEU A 65 -14.19 -3.92 0.55
C LEU A 65 -13.34 -2.69 0.27
N ASN A 66 -13.69 -1.55 0.88
CA ASN A 66 -12.93 -0.31 0.69
C ASN A 66 -11.62 -0.32 1.48
N GLY A 67 -10.78 0.70 1.26
CA GLY A 67 -9.45 0.75 1.89
C GLY A 67 -9.50 0.81 3.41
N ARG A 68 -10.48 1.52 3.97
CA ARG A 68 -10.65 1.63 5.44
C ARG A 68 -11.05 0.28 6.04
N GLU A 69 -11.99 -0.40 5.42
CA GLU A 69 -12.44 -1.72 5.85
C GLU A 69 -11.32 -2.76 5.73
N LEU A 70 -10.55 -2.68 4.65
CA LEU A 70 -9.38 -3.54 4.45
C LEU A 70 -8.37 -3.35 5.59
N ARG A 71 -8.01 -2.11 5.90
CA ARG A 71 -7.04 -1.82 6.98
C ARG A 71 -7.55 -2.32 8.33
N LYS A 72 -8.85 -2.11 8.62
CA LYS A 72 -9.46 -2.61 9.84
C LYS A 72 -9.31 -4.12 9.97
N LYS A 73 -9.61 -4.86 8.90
CA LYS A 73 -9.49 -6.32 8.90
C LYS A 73 -8.04 -6.79 9.07
N ILE A 74 -7.09 -6.07 8.51
CA ILE A 74 -5.67 -6.37 8.66
C ILE A 74 -5.24 -6.18 10.13
N ILE A 75 -5.65 -5.07 10.75
CA ILE A 75 -5.28 -4.79 12.15
C ILE A 75 -5.90 -5.82 13.10
N GLU A 76 -7.12 -6.25 12.83
CA GLU A 76 -7.83 -7.24 13.64
C GLU A 76 -7.31 -8.66 13.44
N ASN A 77 -6.48 -8.90 12.43
CA ASN A 77 -5.92 -10.21 12.17
C ASN A 77 -4.88 -10.57 13.25
N GLU A 78 -4.90 -11.83 13.67
CA GLU A 78 -3.99 -12.31 14.72
C GLU A 78 -2.54 -12.40 14.24
N ASN A 79 -2.31 -12.48 12.93
CA ASN A 79 -0.97 -12.55 12.38
C ASN A 79 -0.28 -11.19 12.47
N ILE A 80 0.62 -11.04 13.42
CA ILE A 80 1.35 -9.79 13.64
C ILE A 80 2.12 -9.32 12.38
N ARG A 81 2.58 -10.25 11.54
CA ARG A 81 3.31 -9.90 10.32
C ARG A 81 2.49 -9.07 9.36
N LEU A 82 1.18 -9.33 9.28
CA LEU A 82 0.27 -8.53 8.44
C LEU A 82 0.15 -7.10 8.96
N ARG A 83 0.09 -6.93 10.28
CA ARG A 83 -0.06 -5.61 10.91
C ARG A 83 1.17 -4.74 10.80
N THR A 84 2.34 -5.35 10.61
CA THR A 84 3.63 -4.65 10.55
C THR A 84 4.10 -4.35 9.13
N ILE A 85 3.32 -4.70 8.11
CA ILE A 85 3.60 -4.27 6.74
C ILE A 85 3.26 -2.78 6.63
N PRO A 86 4.15 -1.93 6.12
CA PRO A 86 3.81 -0.52 5.89
C PRO A 86 2.58 -0.39 5.00
N TYR A 87 1.56 0.30 5.51
CA TYR A 87 0.28 0.47 4.83
C TYR A 87 0.02 1.95 4.64
N LEU A 88 -0.12 2.38 3.40
CA LEU A 88 -0.28 3.78 3.03
C LEU A 88 -1.55 3.96 2.22
N PHE A 89 -2.31 5.00 2.54
CA PHE A 89 -3.39 5.43 1.66
C PHE A 89 -2.85 6.38 0.61
N PHE A 90 -3.31 6.19 -0.63
CA PHE A 90 -2.90 6.94 -1.80
C PHE A 90 -4.15 7.18 -2.63
N THR A 91 -4.76 8.36 -2.50
CA THR A 91 -6.10 8.63 -2.98
C THR A 91 -6.19 9.97 -3.71
N THR A 92 -7.27 10.18 -4.49
CA THR A 92 -7.44 11.41 -5.26
C THR A 92 -7.84 12.61 -4.42
N SER A 93 -8.43 12.39 -3.24
CA SER A 93 -8.85 13.49 -2.36
C SER A 93 -8.73 13.08 -0.90
N ALA A 94 -8.58 14.08 -0.04
CA ALA A 94 -8.44 13.85 1.40
C ALA A 94 -9.38 14.78 2.17
N ALA A 95 -10.51 14.23 2.66
CA ALA A 95 -11.32 14.90 3.67
C ALA A 95 -10.64 14.71 5.03
N GLN A 96 -10.65 15.74 5.88
CA GLN A 96 -9.96 15.68 7.16
C GLN A 96 -10.46 14.54 8.05
N GLU A 97 -11.74 14.25 8.03
CA GLU A 97 -12.32 13.13 8.77
C GLU A 97 -11.78 11.77 8.32
N ASP A 98 -11.54 11.61 7.02
CA ASP A 98 -10.93 10.38 6.47
C ASP A 98 -9.47 10.23 6.91
N VAL A 99 -8.75 11.34 6.97
CA VAL A 99 -7.36 11.36 7.43
C VAL A 99 -7.29 10.95 8.91
N ILE A 100 -8.14 11.54 9.75
CA ILE A 100 -8.20 11.21 11.17
C ILE A 100 -8.54 9.74 11.38
N ASP A 101 -9.57 9.24 10.69
CA ASP A 101 -9.98 7.84 10.77
C ASP A 101 -8.83 6.90 10.36
N ALA A 102 -8.14 7.22 9.27
CA ALA A 102 -7.04 6.42 8.75
C ALA A 102 -5.90 6.30 9.77
N TYR A 103 -5.45 7.43 10.32
CA TYR A 103 -4.39 7.38 11.32
C TYR A 103 -4.80 6.70 12.61
N SER A 104 -6.10 6.77 12.96
CA SER A 104 -6.62 6.02 14.12
C SER A 104 -6.50 4.50 13.93
N LYS A 105 -6.39 4.04 12.69
CA LYS A 105 -6.20 2.63 12.32
C LYS A 105 -4.73 2.28 12.06
N SER A 106 -3.82 3.09 12.58
CA SER A 106 -2.37 2.83 12.58
C SER A 106 -1.79 2.65 11.16
N ILE A 107 -2.21 3.49 10.23
CA ILE A 107 -1.55 3.56 8.92
C ILE A 107 -0.24 4.33 9.03
N GLN A 108 0.67 4.10 8.11
CA GLN A 108 1.99 4.73 8.11
C GLN A 108 2.05 6.00 7.27
N GLY A 109 1.04 6.29 6.47
CA GLY A 109 0.97 7.54 5.71
C GLY A 109 -0.31 7.67 4.91
N PHE A 110 -0.69 8.91 4.65
CA PHE A 110 -1.88 9.28 3.88
C PHE A 110 -1.46 10.32 2.84
N PHE A 111 -1.59 9.97 1.57
CA PHE A 111 -1.12 10.80 0.46
C PHE A 111 -2.22 11.08 -0.53
N VAL A 112 -2.25 12.30 -1.06
CA VAL A 112 -3.10 12.65 -2.19
C VAL A 112 -2.32 12.40 -3.48
N LYS A 113 -2.93 11.69 -4.43
CA LYS A 113 -2.30 11.39 -5.72
C LYS A 113 -2.00 12.69 -6.47
N PRO A 114 -0.73 12.95 -6.82
CA PRO A 114 -0.41 14.11 -7.66
C PRO A 114 -1.01 13.96 -9.05
N SER A 115 -1.36 15.08 -9.68
CA SER A 115 -1.91 15.08 -11.03
C SER A 115 -0.83 14.97 -12.11
N LYS A 116 0.39 15.40 -11.79
CA LYS A 116 1.51 15.36 -12.74
C LYS A 116 2.32 14.09 -12.53
N PHE A 117 2.65 13.42 -13.64
CA PHE A 117 3.41 12.15 -13.60
C PHE A 117 4.73 12.29 -12.84
N GLU A 118 5.50 13.35 -13.09
CA GLU A 118 6.80 13.53 -12.42
C GLU A 118 6.66 13.72 -10.92
N ASP A 119 5.61 14.39 -10.46
CA ASP A 119 5.33 14.56 -9.04
C ASP A 119 4.89 13.23 -8.40
N PHE A 120 4.08 12.46 -9.11
CA PHE A 120 3.63 11.15 -8.70
C PHE A 120 4.84 10.20 -8.52
N LYS A 121 5.70 10.15 -9.51
CA LYS A 121 6.91 9.34 -9.49
C LYS A 121 7.85 9.75 -8.36
N ARG A 122 8.07 11.05 -8.17
CA ARG A 122 8.90 11.56 -7.09
C ARG A 122 8.37 11.15 -5.71
N LEU A 123 7.06 11.26 -5.53
CA LEU A 123 6.41 10.90 -4.26
C LEU A 123 6.56 9.40 -3.97
N VAL A 124 6.28 8.56 -4.95
CA VAL A 124 6.44 7.10 -4.81
C VAL A 124 7.90 6.75 -4.50
N LYS A 125 8.83 7.35 -5.21
CA LYS A 125 10.27 7.14 -4.98
C LYS A 125 10.66 7.50 -3.54
N ASN A 126 10.22 8.65 -3.04
CA ASN A 126 10.52 9.09 -1.69
C ASN A 126 9.96 8.12 -0.64
N ILE A 127 8.77 7.60 -0.86
CA ILE A 127 8.14 6.63 0.04
C ILE A 127 8.94 5.33 0.07
N ILE A 128 9.26 4.79 -1.10
CA ILE A 128 10.00 3.53 -1.20
C ILE A 128 11.40 3.66 -0.57
N GLU A 129 12.11 4.72 -0.86
CA GLU A 129 13.45 4.95 -0.31
C GLU A 129 13.41 5.11 1.21
N TYR A 130 12.42 5.83 1.74
CA TYR A 130 12.23 5.95 3.18
C TYR A 130 12.12 4.57 3.84
N TRP A 131 11.26 3.71 3.31
CA TRP A 131 11.03 2.38 3.89
C TRP A 131 12.18 1.41 3.64
N GLN A 132 12.96 1.62 2.58
CA GLN A 132 14.20 0.87 2.37
C GLN A 132 15.23 1.17 3.46
N ASP A 133 15.27 2.39 3.94
CA ASP A 133 16.20 2.80 5.00
C ASP A 133 15.73 2.43 6.40
N CYS A 134 14.45 2.15 6.58
CA CYS A 134 13.91 1.77 7.89
C CYS A 134 14.40 0.38 8.30
N VAL A 135 14.56 0.20 9.61
CA VAL A 135 14.86 -1.13 10.17
C VAL A 135 13.59 -2.00 10.07
N SER A 136 13.73 -3.15 9.47
CA SER A 136 12.63 -4.10 9.31
C SER A 136 12.50 -4.99 10.55
N PRO A 137 11.28 -5.30 11.04
CA PRO A 137 11.11 -6.30 12.08
C PRO A 137 11.64 -7.64 11.61
N ASN A 138 12.37 -8.33 12.49
CA ASN A 138 12.91 -9.65 12.19
C ASN A 138 12.15 -10.70 13.01
N TYR A 139 11.36 -11.50 12.33
CA TYR A 139 10.55 -12.56 12.92
C TYR A 139 11.27 -13.93 12.92
N VAL A 140 12.44 -14.01 12.31
CA VAL A 140 13.26 -15.22 12.29
C VAL A 140 14.11 -15.23 13.54
N LYS A 141 14.00 -16.31 14.31
CA LYS A 141 14.77 -16.48 15.56
C LYS A 141 15.92 -17.42 15.35
#